data_ce0838119342944ee077004c03716f58
#
_entry.id   ce0838119342944ee077004c03716f58
#
_cell.length_a   1.000
_cell.length_b   1.000
_cell.length_c   1.000
_cell.angle_alpha   90.00
_cell.angle_beta   90.00
_cell.angle_gamma   90.00
#
_symmetry.space_group_name_H-M   'P 1'
#
loop_
_entity.id
_entity.type
_entity.pdbx_description
1 polymer ?
#
loop_
_entity_poly.entity_id
_entity_poly.type
_entity_poly.pdbx_seq_one_letter_code
_entity_poly.pdbx_strand_id
1 'polypeptide(L)'
;GLGGGFAGYGIYPEYADYYAFHVFFDTQAAKDECEREIEKHFDIVNLSKIPTRQHPRITDEPMIWRYFVAPLPTKLAASQLDEREFVARFVIRINHTLDGAYIFSSGKNMGVFKANGFPEDVGEYYMLENYEAYSWTCHGRYPTNTPGWWGGAHPFALLDTTVVHNGEISSYDANRRFIEMFGYSCDLLTDTEVITY
;
A
#
# COMPACT_ATOMS: atom_id res chain seq x y z
N GLY A 1 17.58 -3.15 6.13
CA GLY A 1 17.10 -1.92 6.73
C GLY A 1 16.01 -2.17 7.77
N LEU A 2 15.90 -1.28 8.71
CA LEU A 2 14.84 -1.24 9.70
C LEU A 2 13.51 -0.91 9.01
N GLY A 3 12.38 -1.43 9.49
CA GLY A 3 11.06 -1.11 8.96
C GLY A 3 9.98 -1.29 10.00
N GLY A 4 9.06 -0.35 10.07
CA GLY A 4 7.91 -0.42 10.97
C GLY A 4 6.63 -0.01 10.27
N GLY A 5 5.50 -0.48 10.77
CA GLY A 5 4.23 -0.06 10.23
C GLY A 5 3.02 -0.60 10.94
N PHE A 6 1.89 -0.02 10.56
CA PHE A 6 0.58 -0.27 11.11
C PHE A 6 -0.45 -0.39 9.99
N ALA A 7 -1.45 -1.22 10.20
CA ALA A 7 -2.68 -1.19 9.42
C ALA A 7 -3.86 -0.95 10.36
N GLY A 8 -4.62 0.11 10.10
CA GLY A 8 -5.81 0.47 10.87
C GLY A 8 -7.08 0.19 10.08
N TYR A 9 -8.06 -0.45 10.72
CA TYR A 9 -9.35 -0.76 10.15
C TYR A 9 -10.45 0.08 10.80
N GLY A 10 -11.34 0.64 9.98
CA GLY A 10 -12.40 1.54 10.44
C GLY A 10 -11.99 3.01 10.54
N ILE A 11 -10.83 3.38 9.98
CA ILE A 11 -10.21 4.70 10.15
C ILE A 11 -10.77 5.78 9.22
N TYR A 12 -11.57 5.42 8.22
CA TYR A 12 -12.16 6.34 7.26
C TYR A 12 -13.69 6.16 7.14
N PRO A 13 -14.46 6.33 8.24
CA PRO A 13 -15.90 6.06 8.21
C PRO A 13 -16.68 6.94 7.23
N GLU A 14 -16.23 8.17 6.97
CA GLU A 14 -16.85 9.09 6.00
C GLU A 14 -16.64 8.65 4.54
N TYR A 15 -15.63 7.80 4.29
CA TYR A 15 -15.27 7.27 2.97
C TYR A 15 -15.32 5.74 2.94
N ALA A 16 -16.16 5.12 3.78
CA ALA A 16 -16.17 3.67 3.97
C ALA A 16 -16.50 2.87 2.70
N ASP A 17 -17.23 3.46 1.76
CA ASP A 17 -17.61 2.85 0.51
C ASP A 17 -16.55 2.97 -0.61
N TYR A 18 -15.52 3.79 -0.38
CA TYR A 18 -14.46 4.06 -1.35
C TYR A 18 -13.18 3.31 -1.03
N TYR A 19 -12.43 2.95 -2.05
CA TYR A 19 -11.08 2.42 -1.88
C TYR A 19 -10.14 3.55 -1.48
N ALA A 20 -9.40 3.37 -0.39
CA ALA A 20 -8.40 4.31 0.09
C ALA A 20 -7.02 3.91 -0.42
N PHE A 21 -6.57 4.52 -1.51
CA PHE A 21 -5.21 4.31 -2.01
C PHE A 21 -4.25 5.19 -1.24
N HIS A 22 -3.31 4.58 -0.50
CA HIS A 22 -2.15 5.27 0.01
C HIS A 22 -0.98 5.02 -0.95
N VAL A 23 -0.33 6.07 -1.39
CA VAL A 23 0.69 5.99 -2.43
C VAL A 23 1.95 6.72 -2.01
N PHE A 24 3.09 6.07 -2.18
CA PHE A 24 4.41 6.68 -2.15
C PHE A 24 4.79 7.17 -3.54
N PHE A 25 5.37 8.37 -3.60
CA PHE A 25 5.93 8.92 -4.83
C PHE A 25 7.34 9.43 -4.59
N ASP A 26 8.27 9.05 -5.45
CA ASP A 26 9.64 9.52 -5.42
C ASP A 26 9.77 10.92 -6.03
N THR A 27 8.94 11.23 -7.02
CA THR A 27 8.99 12.49 -7.77
C THR A 27 7.59 13.02 -8.08
N GLN A 28 7.51 14.33 -8.34
CA GLN A 28 6.27 14.96 -8.82
C GLN A 28 5.82 14.39 -10.18
N ALA A 29 6.76 14.05 -11.05
CA ALA A 29 6.44 13.45 -12.36
C ALA A 29 5.76 12.09 -12.21
N ALA A 30 6.26 11.22 -11.31
CA ALA A 30 5.63 9.93 -11.01
C ALA A 30 4.23 10.11 -10.41
N LYS A 31 4.05 11.11 -9.54
CA LYS A 31 2.73 11.45 -8.99
C LYS A 31 1.77 11.86 -10.10
N ASP A 32 2.16 12.78 -10.97
CA ASP A 32 1.31 13.29 -12.06
C ASP A 32 0.94 12.16 -13.04
N GLU A 33 1.84 11.22 -13.30
CA GLU A 33 1.58 10.07 -14.14
C GLU A 33 0.62 9.08 -13.48
N CYS A 34 0.83 8.77 -12.20
CA CYS A 34 -0.05 7.90 -11.43
C CYS A 34 -1.47 8.49 -11.33
N GLU A 35 -1.60 9.78 -11.09
CA GLU A 35 -2.90 10.46 -11.04
C GLU A 35 -3.64 10.34 -12.37
N ARG A 36 -2.96 10.56 -13.50
CA ARG A 36 -3.56 10.35 -14.84
C ARG A 36 -4.03 8.90 -15.05
N GLU A 37 -3.28 7.91 -14.54
CA GLU A 37 -3.71 6.51 -14.62
C GLU A 37 -4.91 6.22 -13.69
N ILE A 38 -4.94 6.79 -12.50
CA ILE A 38 -6.10 6.68 -11.59
C ILE A 38 -7.34 7.29 -12.26
N GLU A 39 -7.25 8.52 -12.77
CA GLU A 39 -8.37 9.22 -13.41
C GLU A 39 -8.94 8.51 -14.64
N LYS A 40 -8.13 7.73 -15.36
CA LYS A 40 -8.60 6.92 -16.49
C LYS A 40 -9.49 5.74 -16.06
N HIS A 41 -9.41 5.28 -14.83
CA HIS A 41 -10.03 4.05 -14.35
C HIS A 41 -10.98 4.28 -13.18
N PHE A 42 -10.80 5.35 -12.44
CA PHE A 42 -11.54 5.66 -11.21
C PHE A 42 -12.03 7.10 -11.19
N ASP A 43 -13.12 7.32 -10.48
CA ASP A 43 -13.54 8.62 -9.99
C ASP A 43 -12.79 8.91 -8.67
N ILE A 44 -12.11 10.05 -8.60
CA ILE A 44 -11.41 10.50 -7.39
C ILE A 44 -12.38 11.38 -6.59
N VAL A 45 -12.91 10.83 -5.52
CA VAL A 45 -13.88 11.53 -4.65
C VAL A 45 -13.20 12.53 -3.72
N ASN A 46 -12.01 12.17 -3.23
CA ASN A 46 -11.17 13.04 -2.42
C ASN A 46 -9.71 12.64 -2.56
N LEU A 47 -8.83 13.62 -2.47
CA LEU A 47 -7.39 13.38 -2.42
C LEU A 47 -6.73 14.35 -1.44
N SER A 48 -5.73 13.89 -0.73
CA SER A 48 -4.97 14.70 0.22
C SER A 48 -3.58 14.12 0.47
N LYS A 49 -2.65 14.98 0.83
CA LYS A 49 -1.39 14.52 1.41
C LYS A 49 -1.70 13.87 2.76
N ILE A 50 -1.13 12.69 3.04
CA ILE A 50 -1.26 12.08 4.36
C ILE A 50 -0.50 12.95 5.36
N PRO A 51 -1.16 13.40 6.45
CA PRO A 51 -0.51 14.22 7.46
C PRO A 51 0.64 13.47 8.14
N THR A 52 1.77 14.13 8.26
CA THR A 52 2.96 13.62 8.96
C THR A 52 3.58 14.73 9.78
N ARG A 53 4.34 14.34 10.83
CA ARG A 53 5.21 15.28 11.54
C ARG A 53 6.68 14.93 11.27
N GLN A 54 7.53 15.94 11.28
CA GLN A 54 8.96 15.70 11.15
C GLN A 54 9.46 14.87 12.35
N HIS A 55 10.22 13.83 12.05
CA HIS A 55 10.78 12.93 13.06
C HIS A 55 12.27 12.66 12.80
N PRO A 56 13.17 12.82 13.83
CA PRO A 56 14.62 12.80 13.60
C PRO A 56 15.17 11.43 13.17
N ARG A 57 14.43 10.35 13.40
CA ARG A 57 14.82 8.98 13.03
C ARG A 57 14.10 8.45 11.80
N ILE A 58 13.19 9.23 11.20
CA ILE A 58 12.56 8.91 9.92
C ILE A 58 13.20 9.79 8.86
N THR A 59 13.84 9.15 7.89
CA THR A 59 14.62 9.82 6.84
C THR A 59 14.19 9.33 5.47
N ASP A 60 14.65 10.02 4.43
CA ASP A 60 14.39 9.66 3.02
C ASP A 60 12.89 9.54 2.71
N GLU A 61 12.13 10.51 3.20
CA GLU A 61 10.67 10.53 3.08
C GLU A 61 10.23 10.66 1.62
N PRO A 62 9.44 9.72 1.08
CA PRO A 62 8.76 9.93 -0.19
C PRO A 62 7.61 10.94 -0.03
N MET A 63 7.06 11.42 -1.12
CA MET A 63 5.77 12.11 -1.05
C MET A 63 4.68 11.07 -0.77
N ILE A 64 3.81 11.33 0.24
CA ILE A 64 2.81 10.38 0.71
C ILE A 64 1.42 10.97 0.51
N TRP A 65 0.66 10.36 -0.38
CA TRP A 65 -0.68 10.82 -0.72
C TRP A 65 -1.74 9.75 -0.52
N ARG A 66 -2.96 10.20 -0.26
CA ARG A 66 -4.15 9.37 -0.12
C ARG A 66 -5.20 9.81 -1.12
N TYR A 67 -5.79 8.83 -1.80
CA TYR A 67 -6.88 9.00 -2.76
C TYR A 67 -8.05 8.13 -2.33
N PHE A 68 -9.24 8.71 -2.22
CA PHE A 68 -10.47 7.94 -2.08
C PHE A 68 -11.10 7.81 -3.47
N VAL A 69 -11.23 6.57 -3.94
CA VAL A 69 -11.59 6.30 -5.33
C VAL A 69 -12.72 5.29 -5.46
N ALA A 70 -13.49 5.41 -6.54
CA ALA A 70 -14.44 4.41 -6.97
C ALA A 70 -14.17 4.04 -8.44
N PRO A 71 -14.25 2.75 -8.82
CA PRO A 71 -14.11 2.36 -10.23
C PRO A 71 -15.13 3.07 -11.13
N LEU A 72 -14.68 3.58 -12.27
CA LEU A 72 -15.58 4.13 -13.27
C LEU A 72 -16.48 2.99 -13.80
N PRO A 73 -17.81 3.13 -13.76
CA PRO A 73 -18.73 2.05 -14.17
C PRO A 73 -18.48 1.53 -15.58
N THR A 74 -18.12 2.41 -16.51
CA THR A 74 -17.81 2.04 -17.90
C THR A 74 -16.54 1.22 -18.02
N LYS A 75 -15.53 1.51 -17.19
CA LYS A 75 -14.26 0.77 -17.18
C LYS A 75 -14.40 -0.58 -16.51
N LEU A 76 -15.12 -0.62 -15.39
CA LEU A 76 -15.44 -1.86 -14.71
C LEU A 76 -16.23 -2.81 -15.62
N ALA A 77 -17.30 -2.33 -16.24
CA ALA A 77 -18.11 -3.14 -17.15
C ALA A 77 -17.30 -3.65 -18.36
N ALA A 78 -16.44 -2.81 -18.94
CA ALA A 78 -15.59 -3.20 -20.07
C ALA A 78 -14.53 -4.24 -19.71
N SER A 79 -14.10 -4.29 -18.45
CA SER A 79 -13.08 -5.26 -17.98
C SER A 79 -13.62 -6.68 -17.84
N GLN A 80 -14.93 -6.84 -17.68
CA GLN A 80 -15.59 -8.12 -17.37
C GLN A 80 -15.11 -8.77 -16.05
N LEU A 81 -14.49 -8.00 -15.18
CA LEU A 81 -14.03 -8.42 -13.85
C LEU A 81 -15.06 -8.01 -12.80
N ASP A 82 -15.02 -8.68 -11.65
CA ASP A 82 -15.66 -8.11 -10.47
C ASP A 82 -14.89 -6.89 -9.97
N GLU A 83 -15.53 -6.09 -9.14
CA GLU A 83 -14.96 -4.81 -8.67
C GLU A 83 -13.64 -5.01 -7.91
N ARG A 84 -13.56 -6.04 -7.06
CA ARG A 84 -12.36 -6.30 -6.24
C ARG A 84 -11.19 -6.70 -7.11
N GLU A 85 -11.40 -7.60 -8.05
CA GLU A 85 -10.36 -8.04 -9.00
C GLU A 85 -9.92 -6.89 -9.91
N PHE A 86 -10.85 -6.04 -10.37
CA PHE A 86 -10.51 -4.85 -11.15
C PHE A 86 -9.56 -3.92 -10.39
N VAL A 87 -9.85 -3.65 -9.12
CA VAL A 87 -9.02 -2.78 -8.27
C VAL A 87 -7.68 -3.44 -7.96
N ALA A 88 -7.67 -4.73 -7.61
CA ALA A 88 -6.43 -5.46 -7.32
C ALA A 88 -5.47 -5.46 -8.51
N ARG A 89 -5.97 -5.77 -9.71
CA ARG A 89 -5.16 -5.73 -10.94
C ARG A 89 -4.66 -4.34 -11.27
N PHE A 90 -5.45 -3.31 -11.03
CA PHE A 90 -5.00 -1.93 -11.20
C PHE A 90 -3.83 -1.60 -10.28
N VAL A 91 -3.95 -1.91 -8.98
CA VAL A 91 -2.90 -1.67 -7.98
C VAL A 91 -1.60 -2.37 -8.35
N ILE A 92 -1.67 -3.68 -8.67
CA ILE A 92 -0.50 -4.47 -9.04
C ILE A 92 0.13 -3.94 -10.34
N ARG A 93 -0.67 -3.59 -11.34
CA ARG A 93 -0.18 -2.99 -12.59
C ARG A 93 0.56 -1.69 -12.34
N ILE A 94 0.01 -0.75 -11.53
CA ILE A 94 0.69 0.49 -11.18
C ILE A 94 2.02 0.19 -10.51
N ASN A 95 2.02 -0.65 -9.49
CA ASN A 95 3.22 -0.99 -8.74
C ASN A 95 4.30 -1.66 -9.59
N HIS A 96 3.91 -2.41 -10.62
CA HIS A 96 4.83 -3.09 -11.53
C HIS A 96 5.35 -2.20 -12.67
N THR A 97 4.53 -1.29 -13.19
CA THR A 97 4.84 -0.59 -14.46
C THR A 97 5.21 0.87 -14.32
N LEU A 98 4.95 1.49 -13.18
CA LEU A 98 5.15 2.91 -12.99
C LEU A 98 6.27 3.18 -11.99
N ASP A 99 7.46 3.49 -12.51
CA ASP A 99 8.62 3.79 -11.68
C ASP A 99 8.38 5.02 -10.81
N GLY A 100 8.76 4.91 -9.53
CA GLY A 100 8.65 5.99 -8.56
C GLY A 100 7.24 6.21 -8.00
N ALA A 101 6.29 5.31 -8.25
CA ALA A 101 4.98 5.26 -7.59
C ALA A 101 4.72 3.87 -7.01
N TYR A 102 4.23 3.82 -5.77
CA TYR A 102 3.91 2.56 -5.11
C TYR A 102 2.65 2.70 -4.26
N ILE A 103 1.57 2.03 -4.68
CA ILE A 103 0.32 1.93 -3.91
C ILE A 103 0.52 0.86 -2.85
N PHE A 104 0.63 1.28 -1.59
CA PHE A 104 0.92 0.38 -0.46
C PHE A 104 -0.29 0.08 0.44
N SER A 105 -1.43 0.70 0.15
CA SER A 105 -2.72 0.45 0.79
C SER A 105 -3.82 0.70 -0.21
N SER A 106 -4.85 -0.15 -0.26
CA SER A 106 -5.88 -0.09 -1.30
C SER A 106 -7.26 -0.61 -0.86
N GLY A 107 -7.47 -0.80 0.43
CA GLY A 107 -8.74 -1.32 0.96
C GLY A 107 -9.80 -0.24 1.22
N LYS A 108 -11.01 -0.68 1.55
CA LYS A 108 -12.11 0.19 1.98
C LYS A 108 -12.07 0.40 3.49
N ASN A 109 -12.27 1.64 3.93
CA ASN A 109 -12.30 2.02 5.36
C ASN A 109 -11.11 1.48 6.16
N MET A 110 -9.94 1.47 5.55
CA MET A 110 -8.69 1.03 6.16
C MET A 110 -7.51 1.77 5.55
N GLY A 111 -6.37 1.73 6.23
CA GLY A 111 -5.14 2.30 5.71
C GLY A 111 -3.90 1.70 6.36
N VAL A 112 -2.85 1.57 5.58
CA VAL A 112 -1.52 1.18 6.02
C VAL A 112 -0.66 2.43 6.21
N PHE A 113 0.14 2.44 7.26
CA PHE A 113 1.11 3.48 7.60
C PHE A 113 2.43 2.79 7.87
N LYS A 114 3.44 3.02 7.05
CA LYS A 114 4.73 2.32 7.15
C LYS A 114 5.90 3.17 6.69
N ALA A 115 7.07 2.91 7.26
CA ALA A 115 8.30 3.62 6.95
C ALA A 115 9.54 2.81 7.32
N ASN A 116 10.71 3.32 6.94
CA ASN A 116 11.99 2.90 7.50
C ASN A 116 12.13 3.49 8.90
N GLY A 117 11.87 2.71 9.94
CA GLY A 117 11.97 3.15 11.31
C GLY A 117 11.46 2.09 12.30
N PHE A 118 11.63 2.34 13.58
CA PHE A 118 10.97 1.55 14.60
C PHE A 118 9.46 1.82 14.60
N PRO A 119 8.61 0.86 14.98
CA PRO A 119 7.16 1.06 14.99
C PRO A 119 6.72 2.30 15.78
N GLU A 120 7.32 2.57 16.93
CA GLU A 120 7.02 3.74 17.74
C GLU A 120 7.30 5.05 16.99
N ASP A 121 8.42 5.13 16.26
CA ASP A 121 8.79 6.31 15.47
C ASP A 121 7.83 6.51 14.29
N VAL A 122 7.42 5.40 13.65
CA VAL A 122 6.45 5.41 12.56
C VAL A 122 5.08 5.87 13.06
N GLY A 123 4.65 5.41 14.23
CA GLY A 123 3.41 5.85 14.87
C GLY A 123 3.39 7.36 15.16
N GLU A 124 4.49 7.89 15.71
CA GLU A 124 4.65 9.32 15.96
C GLU A 124 4.70 10.14 14.67
N TYR A 125 5.45 9.66 13.67
CA TYR A 125 5.59 10.31 12.36
C TYR A 125 4.25 10.49 11.66
N TYR A 126 3.41 9.45 11.60
CA TYR A 126 2.08 9.51 10.99
C TYR A 126 1.00 10.08 11.92
N MET A 127 1.36 10.49 13.13
CA MET A 127 0.42 11.02 14.12
C MET A 127 -0.77 10.07 14.34
N LEU A 128 -0.47 8.78 14.54
CA LEU A 128 -1.51 7.75 14.65
C LEU A 128 -2.43 7.95 15.84
N GLU A 129 -2.05 8.77 16.81
CA GLU A 129 -2.90 9.21 17.90
C GLU A 129 -4.17 9.96 17.45
N ASN A 130 -4.20 10.44 16.20
CA ASN A 130 -5.36 11.14 15.63
C ASN A 130 -6.32 10.22 14.87
N TYR A 131 -6.02 8.92 14.78
CA TYR A 131 -6.87 7.95 14.09
C TYR A 131 -7.57 7.03 15.09
N GLU A 132 -8.88 6.88 14.92
CA GLU A 132 -9.67 5.88 15.63
C GLU A 132 -9.89 4.67 14.73
N ALA A 133 -9.61 3.47 15.24
CA ALA A 133 -9.80 2.22 14.53
C ALA A 133 -10.42 1.17 15.44
N TYR A 134 -11.21 0.26 14.88
CA TYR A 134 -11.71 -0.87 15.64
C TYR A 134 -10.68 -2.02 15.72
N SER A 135 -9.67 -2.02 14.85
CA SER A 135 -8.58 -2.98 14.88
C SER A 135 -7.30 -2.38 14.31
N TRP A 136 -6.17 -2.72 14.92
CA TRP A 136 -4.83 -2.40 14.46
C TRP A 136 -3.99 -3.64 14.31
N THR A 137 -3.25 -3.74 13.22
CA THR A 137 -2.14 -4.67 13.05
C THR A 137 -0.84 -3.88 13.03
N CYS A 138 0.17 -4.32 13.76
CA CYS A 138 1.47 -3.64 13.86
C CYS A 138 2.60 -4.63 13.61
N HIS A 139 3.67 -4.15 12.99
CA HIS A 139 4.89 -4.93 12.77
C HIS A 139 6.14 -4.07 12.86
N GLY A 140 7.16 -4.60 13.54
CA GLY A 140 8.53 -4.10 13.51
C GLY A 140 9.42 -5.09 12.76
N ARG A 141 9.93 -4.70 11.62
CA ARG A 141 10.88 -5.49 10.84
C ARG A 141 12.30 -5.20 11.30
N TYR A 142 13.01 -6.23 11.70
CA TYR A 142 14.46 -6.18 11.89
C TYR A 142 15.14 -6.94 10.74
N PRO A 143 15.56 -6.25 9.68
CA PRO A 143 16.03 -6.95 8.49
C PRO A 143 17.45 -7.43 8.67
N THR A 144 17.71 -8.57 8.07
CA THR A 144 19.04 -9.18 8.07
C THR A 144 19.82 -8.88 6.80
N ASN A 145 19.24 -8.91 5.62
CA ASN A 145 20.00 -8.92 4.35
C ASN A 145 19.44 -8.03 3.23
N THR A 146 18.36 -7.28 3.42
CA THR A 146 17.78 -6.43 2.37
C THR A 146 17.93 -4.94 2.71
N PRO A 147 18.21 -4.07 1.72
CA PRO A 147 18.16 -2.64 1.93
C PRO A 147 16.79 -2.23 2.48
N GLY A 148 16.80 -1.33 3.45
CA GLY A 148 15.53 -0.74 3.91
C GLY A 148 15.01 0.22 2.88
N TRP A 149 13.75 0.05 2.48
CA TRP A 149 13.01 1.07 1.78
C TRP A 149 11.56 1.05 2.27
N TRP A 150 10.86 2.15 2.12
CA TRP A 150 9.55 2.34 2.73
C TRP A 150 8.52 1.29 2.30
N GLY A 151 8.48 0.94 1.02
CA GLY A 151 7.55 -0.06 0.49
C GLY A 151 7.81 -1.48 1.04
N GLY A 152 9.06 -1.80 1.37
CA GLY A 152 9.45 -3.10 1.92
C GLY A 152 9.14 -3.30 3.42
N ALA A 153 8.70 -2.24 4.13
CA ALA A 153 8.22 -2.39 5.50
C ALA A 153 6.86 -3.09 5.54
N HIS A 154 6.57 -3.82 6.63
CA HIS A 154 5.27 -4.40 6.88
C HIS A 154 4.32 -3.37 7.52
N PRO A 155 2.99 -3.56 7.46
CA PRO A 155 2.26 -4.62 6.77
C PRO A 155 2.31 -4.50 5.24
N PHE A 156 2.23 -5.65 4.56
CA PHE A 156 1.84 -5.70 3.15
C PHE A 156 0.33 -5.75 3.05
N ALA A 157 -0.22 -5.11 2.03
CA ALA A 157 -1.67 -5.03 1.85
C ALA A 157 -2.06 -5.13 0.39
N LEU A 158 -3.17 -5.83 0.14
CA LEU A 158 -3.92 -5.76 -1.09
C LEU A 158 -5.39 -5.75 -0.74
N LEU A 159 -6.12 -4.75 -1.19
CA LEU A 159 -7.51 -4.49 -0.79
C LEU A 159 -7.64 -4.46 0.75
N ASP A 160 -8.60 -5.20 1.30
CA ASP A 160 -8.87 -5.24 2.74
C ASP A 160 -8.02 -6.27 3.51
N THR A 161 -7.12 -6.96 2.81
CA THR A 161 -6.23 -7.95 3.43
C THR A 161 -4.89 -7.32 3.76
N THR A 162 -4.43 -7.51 4.99
CA THR A 162 -3.08 -7.13 5.41
C THR A 162 -2.35 -8.32 6.00
N VAL A 163 -1.07 -8.42 5.68
CA VAL A 163 -0.22 -9.51 6.16
C VAL A 163 0.99 -8.93 6.89
N VAL A 164 1.23 -9.44 8.08
CA VAL A 164 2.46 -9.26 8.83
C VAL A 164 3.10 -10.62 9.06
N HIS A 165 4.40 -10.70 8.84
CA HIS A 165 5.11 -11.96 8.96
C HIS A 165 6.50 -11.73 9.54
N ASN A 166 6.86 -12.58 10.47
CA ASN A 166 8.16 -12.57 11.11
C ASN A 166 8.74 -14.00 11.10
N GLY A 167 9.32 -14.37 9.98
CA GLY A 167 9.83 -15.73 9.72
C GLY A 167 10.24 -15.90 8.27
N GLU A 168 10.33 -17.13 7.83
CA GLU A 168 10.71 -17.53 6.47
C GLU A 168 9.62 -18.46 5.91
N ILE A 169 9.13 -18.18 4.73
CA ILE A 169 8.18 -19.03 4.02
C ILE A 169 8.95 -19.83 2.97
N SER A 170 8.86 -21.15 3.07
CA SER A 170 9.55 -22.05 2.16
C SER A 170 9.05 -21.92 0.72
N SER A 171 9.91 -22.29 -0.23
CA SER A 171 9.55 -22.38 -1.66
C SER A 171 9.16 -21.04 -2.30
N TYR A 172 9.83 -19.94 -1.93
CA TYR A 172 9.58 -18.59 -2.46
C TYR A 172 9.41 -18.56 -3.98
N ASP A 173 10.37 -19.09 -4.74
CA ASP A 173 10.33 -19.07 -6.20
C ASP A 173 9.15 -19.85 -6.80
N ALA A 174 8.75 -20.96 -6.16
CA ALA A 174 7.61 -21.75 -6.62
C ALA A 174 6.29 -21.01 -6.37
N ASN A 175 6.16 -20.42 -5.21
CA ASN A 175 4.97 -19.63 -4.84
C ASN A 175 4.85 -18.38 -5.70
N ARG A 176 5.95 -17.66 -5.92
CA ARG A 176 6.01 -16.50 -6.81
C ARG A 176 5.56 -16.86 -8.23
N ARG A 177 6.13 -17.91 -8.85
CA ARG A 177 5.74 -18.37 -10.18
C ARG A 177 4.27 -18.77 -10.25
N PHE A 178 3.73 -19.36 -9.18
CA PHE A 178 2.32 -19.70 -9.11
C PHE A 178 1.43 -18.46 -9.20
N ILE A 179 1.73 -17.43 -8.43
CA ILE A 179 1.00 -16.16 -8.45
C ILE A 179 1.14 -15.46 -9.82
N GLU A 180 2.35 -15.45 -10.40
CA GLU A 180 2.62 -14.88 -11.73
C GLU A 180 1.80 -15.55 -12.85
N MET A 181 1.45 -16.84 -12.72
CA MET A 181 0.56 -17.53 -13.68
C MET A 181 -0.85 -16.94 -13.73
N PHE A 182 -1.30 -16.26 -12.66
CA PHE A 182 -2.58 -15.55 -12.59
C PHE A 182 -2.47 -14.07 -12.99
N GLY A 183 -1.28 -13.63 -13.42
CA GLY A 183 -1.04 -12.26 -13.87
C GLY A 183 -0.72 -11.28 -12.75
N TYR A 184 -0.29 -11.77 -11.59
CA TYR A 184 0.16 -10.95 -10.47
C TYR A 184 1.69 -10.85 -10.49
N SER A 185 2.23 -9.64 -10.41
CA SER A 185 3.68 -9.42 -10.36
C SER A 185 4.13 -9.18 -8.92
N CYS A 186 5.24 -9.81 -8.54
CA CYS A 186 5.86 -9.67 -7.22
C CYS A 186 7.24 -9.02 -7.37
N ASP A 187 7.38 -7.76 -7.02
CA ASP A 187 8.54 -6.93 -7.31
C ASP A 187 9.38 -6.59 -6.07
N LEU A 188 8.87 -6.86 -4.86
CA LEU A 188 9.54 -6.51 -3.60
C LEU A 188 10.52 -7.57 -3.11
N LEU A 189 10.61 -8.71 -3.80
CA LEU A 189 11.52 -9.82 -3.48
C LEU A 189 11.38 -10.32 -2.03
N THR A 190 10.16 -10.36 -1.51
CA THR A 190 9.83 -10.86 -0.18
C THR A 190 8.73 -11.92 -0.23
N ASP A 191 8.87 -12.93 0.59
CA ASP A 191 7.89 -14.00 0.75
C ASP A 191 6.52 -13.48 1.23
N THR A 192 6.52 -12.43 2.02
CA THR A 192 5.29 -11.81 2.54
C THR A 192 4.47 -11.14 1.44
N GLU A 193 5.10 -10.53 0.44
CA GLU A 193 4.40 -10.00 -0.74
C GLU A 193 3.66 -11.13 -1.47
N VAL A 194 4.36 -12.25 -1.70
CA VAL A 194 3.81 -13.41 -2.42
C VAL A 194 2.58 -14.00 -1.71
N ILE A 195 2.56 -13.97 -0.38
CA ILE A 195 1.39 -14.45 0.39
C ILE A 195 0.25 -13.44 0.39
N THR A 196 0.57 -12.17 0.26
CA THR A 196 -0.43 -11.12 0.28
C THR A 196 -1.30 -11.14 -0.99
N TYR A 197 -0.74 -11.61 -2.09
CA TYR A 197 -1.41 -11.75 -3.39
C TYR A 197 -2.01 -13.13 -3.59
#